data_30cad7a018d6ff105b085a37e82b1ff8
#
_entry.id   30cad7a018d6ff105b085a37e82b1ff8
#
_cell.length_a   1.000
_cell.length_b   1.000
_cell.length_c   1.000
_cell.angle_alpha   90.00
_cell.angle_beta   90.00
_cell.angle_gamma   90.00
#
_symmetry.space_group_name_H-M   'P 1'
#
loop_
_entity.id
_entity.type
_entity.pdbx_description
1 polymer ?
#
loop_
_entity_poly.entity_id
_entity_poly.type
_entity_poly.pdbx_seq_one_letter_code
_entity_poly.pdbx_strand_id
1 'polypeptide(L)'
;CSAADSTILVMKDGVCELGYAVVDVVQGKLLIRDICLTNGSVQEPSAEDKLYIDFFMRAAASYGANHGAYQMENCVEELHSFFISKGFVLEHGICTIPISKIVHICNPHHT
;
A
#
# COMPACT_ATOMS: atom_id res chain seq x y z
N CYS A 1 -5.80 15.74 5.98
CA CYS A 1 -6.74 14.89 5.30
C CYS A 1 -7.84 14.48 6.28
N SER A 2 -9.01 14.28 5.73
CA SER A 2 -10.11 13.84 6.54
C SER A 2 -9.86 12.40 6.96
N ALA A 3 -9.77 12.15 8.21
CA ALA A 3 -9.51 10.81 8.70
C ALA A 3 -10.80 10.06 9.02
N ALA A 4 -11.95 10.65 8.71
CA ALA A 4 -13.22 10.07 9.15
C ALA A 4 -13.43 8.67 8.57
N ASP A 5 -13.01 8.47 7.32
CA ASP A 5 -13.23 7.19 6.65
C ASP A 5 -11.94 6.43 6.40
N SER A 6 -10.83 6.93 6.93
CA SER A 6 -9.55 6.26 6.72
C SER A 6 -9.43 5.02 7.57
N THR A 7 -8.75 4.03 7.04
CA THR A 7 -8.46 2.79 7.75
C THR A 7 -6.97 2.73 8.03
N ILE A 8 -6.61 2.23 9.19
CA ILE A 8 -5.22 2.08 9.57
C ILE A 8 -4.87 0.60 9.56
N LEU A 9 -3.88 0.25 8.73
CA LEU A 9 -3.36 -1.11 8.66
C LEU A 9 -2.09 -1.15 9.50
N VAL A 10 -2.09 -2.01 10.52
CA VAL A 10 -0.98 -2.10 11.45
C VAL A 10 -0.21 -3.39 11.22
N MET A 11 1.11 -3.29 11.15
CA MET A 11 1.97 -4.46 11.03
C MET A 11 2.62 -4.72 12.37
N LYS A 12 2.51 -5.96 12.85
CA LYS A 12 3.07 -6.35 14.13
C LYS A 12 3.88 -7.62 14.00
N ASP A 13 4.88 -7.75 14.87
CA ASP A 13 5.61 -8.98 15.06
C ASP A 13 5.45 -9.33 16.54
N GLY A 14 4.51 -10.24 16.82
CA GLY A 14 4.15 -10.54 18.20
C GLY A 14 3.51 -9.32 18.86
N VAL A 15 4.14 -8.81 19.92
CA VAL A 15 3.64 -7.61 20.61
C VAL A 15 4.30 -6.35 20.09
N CYS A 16 5.29 -6.46 19.20
CA CYS A 16 5.99 -5.30 18.68
C CYS A 16 5.30 -4.77 17.45
N GLU A 17 4.96 -3.49 17.48
CA GLU A 17 4.38 -2.82 16.31
C GLU A 17 5.52 -2.37 15.39
N LEU A 18 5.50 -2.82 14.14
CA LEU A 18 6.54 -2.49 13.18
C LEU A 18 6.22 -1.25 12.37
N GLY A 19 4.95 -0.88 12.30
CA GLY A 19 4.56 0.30 11.57
C GLY A 19 3.08 0.28 11.24
N TYR A 20 2.62 1.32 10.55
CA TYR A 20 1.23 1.37 10.11
C TYR A 20 1.13 2.11 8.79
N ALA A 21 0.03 1.87 8.09
CA ALA A 21 -0.30 2.57 6.86
C ALA A 21 -1.72 3.11 6.98
N VAL A 22 -1.94 4.30 6.47
CA VAL A 22 -3.27 4.91 6.43
C VAL A 22 -3.78 4.79 5.00
N VAL A 23 -4.94 4.16 4.84
CA VAL A 23 -5.50 3.91 3.52
C VAL A 23 -6.97 4.33 3.47
N ASP A 24 -7.41 4.68 2.28
CA ASP A 24 -8.81 5.01 2.00
C ASP A 24 -9.25 4.24 0.76
N VAL A 25 -10.55 3.93 0.69
CA VAL A 25 -11.13 3.41 -0.55
C VAL A 25 -12.10 4.47 -1.05
N VAL A 26 -11.82 5.03 -2.23
CA VAL A 26 -12.62 6.11 -2.80
C VAL A 26 -12.88 5.80 -4.26
N GLN A 27 -14.13 5.62 -4.62
CA GLN A 27 -14.54 5.44 -6.02
C GLN A 27 -13.76 4.35 -6.73
N GLY A 28 -13.61 3.20 -6.08
CA GLY A 28 -12.93 2.06 -6.69
C GLY A 28 -11.42 2.11 -6.62
N LYS A 29 -10.86 3.08 -5.89
CA LYS A 29 -9.41 3.20 -5.73
C LYS A 29 -9.02 3.04 -4.29
N LEU A 30 -7.96 2.30 -4.05
CA LEU A 30 -7.34 2.21 -2.72
C LEU A 30 -6.22 3.25 -2.69
N LEU A 31 -6.34 4.23 -1.84
CA LEU A 31 -5.34 5.29 -1.70
C LEU A 31 -4.45 5.00 -0.51
N ILE A 32 -3.13 4.92 -0.74
CA ILE A 32 -2.18 4.83 0.36
C ILE A 32 -1.83 6.27 0.75
N ARG A 33 -2.40 6.72 1.87
CA ARG A 33 -2.24 8.11 2.30
C ARG A 33 -0.94 8.33 3.05
N ASP A 34 -0.50 7.33 3.81
CA ASP A 34 0.69 7.48 4.62
C ASP A 34 1.20 6.11 5.02
N ILE A 35 2.50 6.01 5.23
CA ILE A 35 3.14 4.82 5.77
C ILE A 35 4.14 5.30 6.82
N CYS A 36 4.04 4.76 8.02
CA CYS A 36 4.92 5.12 9.11
C CYS A 36 5.58 3.85 9.65
N LEU A 37 6.90 3.85 9.69
CA LEU A 37 7.67 2.72 10.20
C LEU A 37 8.15 3.08 11.60
N THR A 38 7.95 2.18 12.56
CA THR A 38 8.28 2.45 13.96
C THR A 38 9.75 2.72 14.17
N ASN A 39 10.62 1.93 13.53
CA ASN A 39 12.06 2.07 13.69
C ASN A 39 12.76 2.32 12.36
N GLY A 40 12.05 2.84 11.38
CA GLY A 40 12.60 3.04 10.06
C GLY A 40 12.20 4.38 9.46
N SER A 41 12.55 4.57 8.22
CA SER A 41 12.28 5.81 7.51
C SER A 41 11.77 5.50 6.11
N VAL A 42 10.71 6.22 5.70
CA VAL A 42 10.23 6.10 4.32
C VAL A 42 11.02 7.04 3.39
N GLN A 43 11.74 8.00 3.95
CA GLN A 43 12.54 8.93 3.14
C GLN A 43 13.84 8.28 2.67
N GLU A 44 14.47 7.50 3.55
CA GLU A 44 15.70 6.78 3.22
C GLU A 44 15.58 5.36 3.73
N PRO A 45 14.72 4.55 3.11
CA PRO A 45 14.47 3.22 3.65
C PRO A 45 15.66 2.30 3.47
N SER A 46 15.98 1.56 4.54
CA SER A 46 16.96 0.49 4.47
C SER A 46 16.37 -0.68 3.71
N ALA A 47 17.19 -1.73 3.51
CA ALA A 47 16.69 -2.94 2.86
C ALA A 47 15.53 -3.54 3.67
N GLU A 48 15.64 -3.53 5.00
CA GLU A 48 14.58 -4.06 5.85
C GLU A 48 13.33 -3.19 5.76
N ASP A 49 13.51 -1.87 5.74
CA ASP A 49 12.38 -0.95 5.60
C ASP A 49 11.64 -1.20 4.31
N LYS A 50 12.35 -1.49 3.23
CA LYS A 50 11.72 -1.76 1.94
C LYS A 50 10.88 -3.03 1.98
N LEU A 51 11.30 -4.04 2.76
CA LEU A 51 10.49 -5.22 2.94
C LEU A 51 9.18 -4.91 3.65
N TYR A 52 9.24 -4.03 4.66
CA TYR A 52 8.04 -3.63 5.37
C TYR A 52 7.11 -2.82 4.47
N ILE A 53 7.68 -1.92 3.66
CA ILE A 53 6.87 -1.13 2.74
C ILE A 53 6.21 -2.02 1.70
N ASP A 54 6.95 -3.02 1.20
CA ASP A 54 6.39 -3.99 0.26
C ASP A 54 5.23 -4.75 0.90
N PHE A 55 5.38 -5.12 2.17
CA PHE A 55 4.34 -5.82 2.88
C PHE A 55 3.08 -4.95 3.01
N PHE A 56 3.25 -3.67 3.34
CA PHE A 56 2.12 -2.73 3.41
C PHE A 56 1.45 -2.58 2.05
N MET A 57 2.23 -2.53 0.98
CA MET A 57 1.69 -2.44 -0.36
C MET A 57 0.77 -3.62 -0.65
N ARG A 58 1.22 -4.83 -0.32
CA ARG A 58 0.43 -6.03 -0.57
C ARG A 58 -0.79 -6.10 0.33
N ALA A 59 -0.64 -5.70 1.60
CA ALA A 59 -1.75 -5.68 2.54
C ALA A 59 -2.80 -4.66 2.09
N ALA A 60 -2.37 -3.49 1.63
CA ALA A 60 -3.28 -2.47 1.14
C ALA A 60 -4.02 -2.96 -0.10
N ALA A 61 -3.32 -3.66 -0.99
CA ALA A 61 -3.96 -4.21 -2.19
C ALA A 61 -5.04 -5.21 -1.83
N SER A 62 -4.76 -6.10 -0.89
CA SER A 62 -5.76 -7.07 -0.44
C SER A 62 -6.94 -6.38 0.22
N TYR A 63 -6.67 -5.40 1.06
CA TYR A 63 -7.74 -4.64 1.70
C TYR A 63 -8.63 -3.97 0.66
N GLY A 64 -8.00 -3.31 -0.32
CA GLY A 64 -8.74 -2.62 -1.37
C GLY A 64 -9.58 -3.58 -2.19
N ALA A 65 -9.00 -4.72 -2.57
CA ALA A 65 -9.73 -5.72 -3.36
C ALA A 65 -10.95 -6.22 -2.60
N ASN A 66 -10.82 -6.42 -1.28
CA ASN A 66 -11.92 -6.88 -0.46
C ASN A 66 -13.00 -5.81 -0.26
N HIS A 67 -12.70 -4.57 -0.59
CA HIS A 67 -13.63 -3.46 -0.45
C HIS A 67 -14.02 -2.84 -1.78
N GLY A 68 -13.85 -3.61 -2.86
CA GLY A 68 -14.33 -3.20 -4.18
C GLY A 68 -13.41 -2.30 -4.97
N ALA A 69 -12.20 -2.06 -4.50
CA ALA A 69 -11.24 -1.27 -5.25
C ALA A 69 -10.61 -2.12 -6.36
N TYR A 70 -10.32 -1.49 -7.49
CA TYR A 70 -9.66 -2.18 -8.59
C TYR A 70 -8.33 -1.52 -8.94
N GLN A 71 -8.04 -0.35 -8.37
CA GLN A 71 -6.77 0.33 -8.55
C GLN A 71 -6.22 0.78 -7.23
N MET A 72 -4.88 0.90 -7.16
CA MET A 72 -4.20 1.51 -6.03
C MET A 72 -3.52 2.78 -6.48
N GLU A 73 -3.49 3.75 -5.59
CA GLU A 73 -2.77 4.99 -5.82
C GLU A 73 -1.90 5.26 -4.61
N ASN A 74 -0.60 5.55 -4.86
CA ASN A 74 0.30 5.93 -3.79
C ASN A 74 0.33 7.45 -3.64
N CYS A 75 -0.01 7.94 -2.46
CA CYS A 75 0.00 9.37 -2.16
C CYS A 75 1.25 9.80 -1.40
N VAL A 76 2.14 8.86 -1.06
CA VAL A 76 3.36 9.17 -0.31
C VAL A 76 4.47 9.47 -1.31
N GLU A 77 4.75 10.75 -1.53
CA GLU A 77 5.67 11.17 -2.58
C GLU A 77 7.06 10.55 -2.42
N GLU A 78 7.53 10.44 -1.19
CA GLU A 78 8.86 9.89 -0.93
C GLU A 78 8.98 8.44 -1.40
N LEU A 79 7.86 7.76 -1.59
CA LEU A 79 7.85 6.37 -1.99
C LEU A 79 7.50 6.15 -3.45
N HIS A 80 7.33 7.21 -4.23
CA HIS A 80 6.99 7.04 -5.64
C HIS A 80 8.01 6.17 -6.35
N SER A 81 9.30 6.41 -6.13
CA SER A 81 10.35 5.61 -6.78
C SER A 81 10.24 4.14 -6.42
N PHE A 82 9.99 3.86 -5.14
CA PHE A 82 9.84 2.49 -4.69
C PHE A 82 8.66 1.81 -5.39
N PHE A 83 7.53 2.49 -5.42
CA PHE A 83 6.33 1.89 -6.03
C PHE A 83 6.48 1.76 -7.54
N ILE A 84 7.17 2.70 -8.19
CA ILE A 84 7.46 2.57 -9.62
C ILE A 84 8.27 1.31 -9.87
N SER A 85 9.23 0.99 -9.00
CA SER A 85 10.02 -0.22 -9.15
C SER A 85 9.17 -1.48 -8.99
N LYS A 86 7.97 -1.35 -8.42
CA LYS A 86 7.05 -2.48 -8.25
C LYS A 86 6.00 -2.54 -9.36
N GLY A 87 6.09 -1.66 -10.35
CA GLY A 87 5.19 -1.69 -11.49
C GLY A 87 4.19 -0.56 -11.55
N PHE A 88 4.20 0.33 -10.56
CA PHE A 88 3.32 1.51 -10.60
C PHE A 88 3.75 2.43 -11.73
N VAL A 89 2.79 3.16 -12.27
CA VAL A 89 3.02 4.13 -13.33
C VAL A 89 2.74 5.52 -12.78
N LEU A 90 3.68 6.43 -13.01
CA LEU A 90 3.53 7.81 -12.56
C LEU A 90 3.15 8.68 -13.76
N GLU A 91 1.93 9.24 -13.71
CA GLU A 91 1.44 10.12 -14.75
C GLU A 91 0.77 11.33 -14.11
N HIS A 92 1.17 12.52 -14.52
CA HIS A 92 0.58 13.77 -14.01
C HIS A 92 0.65 13.85 -12.48
N GLY A 93 1.73 13.33 -11.90
CA GLY A 93 1.90 13.34 -10.44
C GLY A 93 1.13 12.25 -9.70
N ILE A 94 0.43 11.38 -10.41
CA ILE A 94 -0.37 10.33 -9.82
C ILE A 94 0.30 8.98 -10.09
N CYS A 95 0.59 8.25 -9.01
CA CYS A 95 1.31 6.99 -9.05
C CYS A 95 0.32 5.85 -8.80
N THR A 96 -0.02 5.08 -9.83
CA THR A 96 -1.09 4.09 -9.75
C THR A 96 -0.70 2.76 -10.36
N ILE A 97 -1.46 1.72 -9.95
CA ILE A 97 -1.34 0.39 -10.54
C ILE A 97 -2.69 -0.32 -10.40
N PRO A 98 -3.07 -1.14 -11.38
CA PRO A 98 -4.25 -2.00 -11.18
C PRO A 98 -3.97 -2.98 -10.05
N ILE A 99 -4.94 -3.16 -9.14
CA ILE A 99 -4.75 -4.06 -8.01
C ILE A 99 -4.46 -5.49 -8.46
N SER A 100 -5.02 -5.89 -9.59
CA SER A 100 -4.82 -7.25 -10.10
C SER A 100 -3.35 -7.56 -10.42
N LYS A 101 -2.50 -6.55 -10.52
CA LYS A 101 -1.08 -6.78 -10.74
C LYS A 101 -0.33 -7.05 -9.43
N ILE A 102 -0.93 -6.72 -8.31
CA ILE A 102 -0.34 -6.96 -7.00
C ILE A 102 -0.95 -8.19 -6.35
N VAL A 103 -2.29 -8.26 -6.36
CA VAL A 103 -3.02 -9.37 -5.79
C VAL A 103 -3.43 -10.29 -6.91
N HIS A 104 -2.78 -11.44 -6.95
CA HIS A 104 -3.26 -12.49 -7.82
C HIS A 104 -4.38 -13.16 -7.09
N ILE A 105 -5.58 -12.85 -7.50
CA ILE A 105 -6.72 -13.56 -6.98
C ILE A 105 -6.55 -14.97 -7.47
N CYS A 106 -6.09 -15.82 -6.62
CA CYS A 106 -6.02 -17.20 -6.89
C CYS A 106 -7.41 -17.67 -7.17
N ASN A 107 -7.66 -17.93 -8.41
CA ASN A 107 -8.80 -18.66 -8.72
C ASN A 107 -8.53 -20.07 -8.42
N PRO A 108 -9.18 -20.55 -7.55
CA PRO A 108 -9.00 -21.94 -7.21
C PRO A 108 -9.43 -22.82 -8.37
N HIS A 109 -9.54 -22.39 -8.81
CA HIS A 109 -9.76 -22.93 -9.48
C HIS A 109 -9.25 -23.10 -10.30
N HIS A 110 -9.02 -22.86 -10.45
CA HIS A 110 -8.42 -22.89 -10.98
C HIS A 110 -8.09 -23.50 -10.97
N THR A 111 -8.55 -23.69 -11.00
CA THR A 111 -8.30 -24.19 -10.78
C THR A 111 -7.99 -24.39 -10.62
#